data_abb8bab0036cf6deef2a2710ae7c9cfa
#
_entry.id   abb8bab0036cf6deef2a2710ae7c9cfa
#
_cell.length_a   1.000
_cell.length_b   1.000
_cell.length_c   1.000
_cell.angle_alpha   90.00
_cell.angle_beta   90.00
_cell.angle_gamma   90.00
#
_symmetry.space_group_name_H-M   'P 1'
#
loop_
_entity.id
_entity.type
_entity.pdbx_description
1 polymer ?
#
loop_
_entity_poly.entity_id
_entity_poly.type
_entity_poly.pdbx_seq_one_letter_code
_entity_poly.pdbx_strand_id
1 'polypeptide(L)'
;MIVTFVVEIALAIYTFARIKPSRVKNIILASLVLLALFQLAEFFVCGKYSSFTTDASSRIGFMAITFLPALGVTLANEISGRKNHWSSALVLLTATGFAVFFGFAPSAINNSICTGNYVIFALSEIATAVYSSYYFGLLFITLAIVFVMSRKQKSKVRRNSLHWLGIGTLSFLLPTGIVYWIIPSSELAIPSVMCGFAIIYAIILAFIIAPRTSSTK
;
A
#
# COMPACT_ATOMS: atom_id res chain seq x y z
N MET A 1 12.76 -8.91 0.80
CA MET A 1 12.61 -8.08 -0.41
C MET A 1 12.39 -8.91 -1.67
N ILE A 2 13.38 -9.67 -2.20
CA ILE A 2 13.18 -10.36 -3.51
C ILE A 2 12.09 -11.44 -3.47
N VAL A 3 11.98 -12.20 -2.39
CA VAL A 3 10.94 -13.23 -2.21
C VAL A 3 9.54 -12.59 -2.18
N THR A 4 9.39 -11.50 -1.44
CA THR A 4 8.12 -10.74 -1.37
C THR A 4 7.76 -10.15 -2.73
N PHE A 5 8.72 -9.57 -3.44
CA PHE A 5 8.54 -9.11 -4.82
C PHE A 5 8.02 -10.22 -5.74
N VAL A 6 8.68 -11.40 -5.74
CA VAL A 6 8.27 -12.52 -6.59
C VAL A 6 6.86 -12.99 -6.26
N VAL A 7 6.52 -13.08 -4.98
CA VAL A 7 5.16 -13.46 -4.55
C VAL A 7 4.13 -12.43 -5.00
N GLU A 8 4.40 -11.13 -4.82
CA GLU A 8 3.47 -10.06 -5.19
C GLU A 8 3.25 -10.00 -6.71
N ILE A 9 4.31 -10.19 -7.52
CA ILE A 9 4.18 -10.29 -8.98
C ILE A 9 3.39 -11.54 -9.37
N ALA A 10 3.63 -12.69 -8.73
CA ALA A 10 2.85 -13.90 -8.99
C ALA A 10 1.35 -13.69 -8.67
N LEU A 11 1.04 -13.01 -7.56
CA LEU A 11 -0.33 -12.65 -7.18
C LEU A 11 -0.96 -11.66 -8.19
N ALA A 12 -0.17 -10.70 -8.69
CA ALA A 12 -0.62 -9.77 -9.72
C ALA A 12 -0.95 -10.50 -11.03
N ILE A 13 -0.07 -11.40 -11.49
CA ILE A 13 -0.30 -12.23 -12.68
C ILE A 13 -1.53 -13.13 -12.50
N TYR A 14 -1.65 -13.80 -11.34
CA TYR A 14 -2.83 -14.59 -11.01
C TYR A 14 -4.11 -13.76 -11.09
N THR A 15 -4.13 -12.59 -10.44
CA THR A 15 -5.28 -11.69 -10.44
C THR A 15 -5.62 -11.21 -11.84
N PHE A 16 -4.61 -10.88 -12.65
CA PHE A 16 -4.79 -10.47 -14.04
C PHE A 16 -5.41 -11.58 -14.89
N ALA A 17 -4.89 -12.80 -14.79
CA ALA A 17 -5.28 -13.92 -15.66
C ALA A 17 -6.60 -14.59 -15.25
N ARG A 18 -6.89 -14.70 -13.95
CA ARG A 18 -8.00 -15.50 -13.42
C ARG A 18 -9.24 -14.71 -13.04
N ILE A 19 -9.11 -13.42 -12.78
CA ILE A 19 -10.24 -12.62 -12.30
C ILE A 19 -10.87 -11.83 -13.43
N LYS A 20 -12.20 -11.85 -13.52
CA LYS A 20 -12.95 -11.12 -14.56
C LYS A 20 -12.71 -9.60 -14.44
N PRO A 21 -12.69 -8.87 -15.56
CA PRO A 21 -12.50 -7.42 -15.57
C PRO A 21 -13.55 -6.71 -14.70
N SER A 22 -13.07 -5.90 -13.76
CA SER A 22 -13.91 -5.06 -12.88
C SER A 22 -13.07 -3.92 -12.32
N ARG A 23 -13.71 -2.85 -11.84
CA ARG A 23 -13.00 -1.75 -11.17
C ARG A 23 -12.23 -2.24 -9.94
N VAL A 24 -12.84 -3.12 -9.13
CA VAL A 24 -12.20 -3.74 -7.97
C VAL A 24 -10.94 -4.51 -8.37
N LYS A 25 -11.00 -5.32 -9.44
CA LYS A 25 -9.81 -6.02 -9.98
C LYS A 25 -8.70 -5.05 -10.31
N ASN A 26 -9.00 -3.95 -11.02
CA ASN A 26 -7.99 -3.01 -11.46
C ASN A 26 -7.31 -2.30 -10.27
N ILE A 27 -8.08 -1.96 -9.22
CA ILE A 27 -7.54 -1.37 -7.99
C ILE A 27 -6.65 -2.37 -7.26
N ILE A 28 -7.07 -3.62 -7.14
CA ILE A 28 -6.28 -4.70 -6.52
C ILE A 28 -4.99 -4.92 -7.31
N LEU A 29 -5.09 -5.01 -8.64
CA LEU A 29 -3.91 -5.20 -9.49
C LEU A 29 -2.92 -4.04 -9.35
N ALA A 30 -3.41 -2.79 -9.35
CA ALA A 30 -2.57 -1.62 -9.11
C ALA A 30 -1.88 -1.71 -7.73
N SER A 31 -2.60 -2.10 -6.67
CA SER A 31 -2.02 -2.25 -5.34
C SER A 31 -0.91 -3.31 -5.30
N LEU A 32 -1.12 -4.48 -5.92
CA LEU A 32 -0.12 -5.55 -5.98
C LEU A 32 1.13 -5.15 -6.76
N VAL A 33 0.95 -4.46 -7.90
CA VAL A 33 2.08 -3.97 -8.71
C VAL A 33 2.87 -2.90 -7.97
N LEU A 34 2.21 -1.99 -7.26
CA LEU A 34 2.89 -0.95 -6.49
C LEU A 34 3.63 -1.50 -5.27
N LEU A 35 3.07 -2.51 -4.59
CA LEU A 35 3.78 -3.25 -3.52
C LEU A 35 5.04 -3.90 -4.08
N ALA A 36 4.92 -4.63 -5.18
CA ALA A 36 6.06 -5.28 -5.84
C ALA A 36 7.12 -4.26 -6.29
N LEU A 37 6.68 -3.12 -6.85
CA LEU A 37 7.61 -2.06 -7.27
C LEU A 37 8.39 -1.49 -6.08
N PHE A 38 7.76 -1.31 -4.93
CA PHE A 38 8.44 -0.87 -3.72
C PHE A 38 9.48 -1.90 -3.25
N GLN A 39 9.13 -3.19 -3.21
CA GLN A 39 10.06 -4.26 -2.82
C GLN A 39 11.26 -4.35 -3.78
N LEU A 40 11.02 -4.14 -5.07
CA LEU A 40 12.07 -4.09 -6.08
C LEU A 40 12.98 -2.87 -5.87
N ALA A 41 12.41 -1.71 -5.57
CA ALA A 41 13.16 -0.50 -5.27
C ALA A 41 14.07 -0.69 -4.04
N GLU A 42 13.56 -1.28 -2.95
CA GLU A 42 14.35 -1.62 -1.77
C GLU A 42 15.49 -2.60 -2.10
N PHE A 43 15.23 -3.59 -2.94
CA PHE A 43 16.26 -4.52 -3.40
C PHE A 43 17.37 -3.80 -4.13
N PHE A 44 17.08 -2.83 -5.01
CA PHE A 44 18.10 -2.02 -5.69
C PHE A 44 18.86 -1.09 -4.75
N VAL A 45 18.19 -0.50 -3.76
CA VAL A 45 18.88 0.29 -2.72
C VAL A 45 19.92 -0.55 -1.98
N CYS A 46 19.58 -1.80 -1.65
CA CYS A 46 20.49 -2.70 -0.95
C CYS A 46 21.55 -3.33 -1.86
N GLY A 47 21.21 -3.62 -3.10
CA GLY A 47 22.10 -4.29 -4.04
C GLY A 47 23.24 -3.44 -4.58
N LYS A 48 23.15 -2.11 -4.49
CA LYS A 48 24.12 -1.14 -5.06
C LYS A 48 24.46 -1.43 -6.54
N TYR A 49 23.49 -1.91 -7.31
CA TYR A 49 23.69 -2.19 -8.72
C TYR A 49 23.97 -0.90 -9.49
N SER A 50 25.01 -0.90 -10.31
CA SER A 50 25.59 0.27 -10.98
C SER A 50 24.68 1.08 -11.88
N SER A 51 23.55 0.52 -12.33
CA SER A 51 22.62 1.18 -13.25
C SER A 51 21.58 2.08 -12.56
N PHE A 52 21.33 1.89 -11.27
CA PHE A 52 20.37 2.67 -10.49
C PHE A 52 21.08 3.27 -9.27
N THR A 53 21.05 4.58 -9.15
CA THR A 53 21.53 5.24 -7.95
C THR A 53 20.58 4.91 -6.79
N THR A 54 21.10 4.79 -5.58
CA THR A 54 20.30 4.58 -4.36
C THR A 54 19.19 5.62 -4.23
N ASP A 55 19.47 6.87 -4.59
CA ASP A 55 18.50 7.97 -4.57
C ASP A 55 17.33 7.72 -5.53
N ALA A 56 17.60 7.37 -6.79
CA ALA A 56 16.56 7.09 -7.78
C ALA A 56 15.66 5.93 -7.35
N SER A 57 16.24 4.85 -6.84
CA SER A 57 15.48 3.69 -6.35
C SER A 57 14.60 4.06 -5.16
N SER A 58 15.12 4.85 -4.22
CA SER A 58 14.36 5.33 -3.06
C SER A 58 13.17 6.19 -3.48
N ARG A 59 13.38 7.10 -4.44
CA ARG A 59 12.29 7.95 -4.99
C ARG A 59 11.20 7.11 -5.65
N ILE A 60 11.57 6.15 -6.50
CA ILE A 60 10.62 5.23 -7.15
C ILE A 60 9.84 4.45 -6.09
N GLY A 61 10.51 3.94 -5.05
CA GLY A 61 9.87 3.25 -3.95
C GLY A 61 8.83 4.12 -3.24
N PHE A 62 9.20 5.34 -2.84
CA PHE A 62 8.27 6.26 -2.18
C PHE A 62 7.09 6.67 -3.07
N MET A 63 7.35 6.93 -4.37
CA MET A 63 6.27 7.18 -5.32
C MET A 63 5.28 6.01 -5.35
N ALA A 64 5.77 4.75 -5.35
CA ALA A 64 4.93 3.57 -5.40
C ALA A 64 4.06 3.42 -4.14
N ILE A 65 4.66 3.45 -2.94
CA ILE A 65 3.91 3.24 -1.69
C ILE A 65 2.93 4.37 -1.38
N THR A 66 3.18 5.57 -1.87
CA THR A 66 2.31 6.74 -1.65
C THR A 66 0.89 6.51 -2.15
N PHE A 67 0.69 5.74 -3.22
CA PHE A 67 -0.64 5.43 -3.73
C PHE A 67 -1.40 4.37 -2.92
N LEU A 68 -0.71 3.52 -2.15
CA LEU A 68 -1.34 2.37 -1.49
C LEU A 68 -2.49 2.74 -0.54
N PRO A 69 -2.36 3.70 0.38
CA PRO A 69 -3.47 4.06 1.27
C PRO A 69 -4.63 4.72 0.52
N ALA A 70 -4.36 5.50 -0.54
CA ALA A 70 -5.39 6.07 -1.40
C ALA A 70 -6.16 5.00 -2.19
N LEU A 71 -5.47 3.95 -2.67
CA LEU A 71 -6.09 2.78 -3.28
C LEU A 71 -6.90 1.98 -2.26
N GLY A 72 -6.48 1.90 -1.00
CA GLY A 72 -7.23 1.30 0.11
C GLY A 72 -8.59 1.97 0.30
N VAL A 73 -8.62 3.31 0.41
CA VAL A 73 -9.87 4.10 0.49
C VAL A 73 -10.74 3.89 -0.75
N THR A 74 -10.14 3.93 -1.94
CA THR A 74 -10.85 3.75 -3.20
C THR A 74 -11.47 2.35 -3.29
N LEU A 75 -10.72 1.32 -2.88
CA LEU A 75 -11.19 -0.07 -2.83
C LEU A 75 -12.35 -0.25 -1.86
N ALA A 76 -12.26 0.32 -0.65
CA ALA A 76 -13.32 0.28 0.34
C ALA A 76 -14.61 0.95 -0.17
N ASN A 77 -14.50 2.09 -0.85
CA ASN A 77 -15.63 2.77 -1.48
C ASN A 77 -16.26 1.93 -2.59
N GLU A 78 -15.46 1.32 -3.47
CA GLU A 78 -15.95 0.51 -4.58
C GLU A 78 -16.66 -0.76 -4.09
N ILE A 79 -16.06 -1.49 -3.12
CA ILE A 79 -16.69 -2.68 -2.51
C ILE A 79 -17.99 -2.31 -1.80
N SER A 80 -18.05 -1.17 -1.11
CA SER A 80 -19.25 -0.71 -0.43
C SER A 80 -20.36 -0.26 -1.39
N GLY A 81 -20.06 -0.08 -2.68
CA GLY A 81 -20.99 0.41 -3.69
C GLY A 81 -21.34 1.90 -3.54
N ARG A 82 -20.52 2.66 -2.84
CA ARG A 82 -20.67 4.12 -2.76
C ARG A 82 -20.34 4.73 -4.11
N LYS A 83 -21.31 5.46 -4.69
CA LYS A 83 -21.10 6.22 -5.93
C LYS A 83 -20.34 7.55 -5.71
N ASN A 84 -19.63 7.68 -4.60
CA ASN A 84 -18.90 8.90 -4.27
C ASN A 84 -17.52 8.90 -4.96
N HIS A 85 -17.53 9.21 -6.26
CA HIS A 85 -16.29 9.29 -7.05
C HIS A 85 -15.39 10.46 -6.61
N TRP A 86 -15.95 11.50 -6.01
CA TRP A 86 -15.20 12.68 -5.55
C TRP A 86 -14.22 12.34 -4.42
N SER A 87 -14.62 11.53 -3.44
CA SER A 87 -13.71 11.13 -2.36
C SER A 87 -12.54 10.30 -2.88
N SER A 88 -12.78 9.38 -3.81
CA SER A 88 -11.71 8.59 -4.45
C SER A 88 -10.81 9.45 -5.32
N ALA A 89 -11.37 10.40 -6.08
CA ALA A 89 -10.60 11.33 -6.89
C ALA A 89 -9.71 12.23 -6.02
N LEU A 90 -10.24 12.76 -4.91
CA LEU A 90 -9.48 13.63 -4.01
C LEU A 90 -8.29 12.90 -3.38
N VAL A 91 -8.50 11.68 -2.85
CA VAL A 91 -7.39 10.93 -2.24
C VAL A 91 -6.34 10.49 -3.27
N LEU A 92 -6.73 10.21 -4.51
CA LEU A 92 -5.78 9.91 -5.58
C LEU A 92 -5.03 11.17 -6.04
N LEU A 93 -5.68 12.32 -6.05
CA LEU A 93 -5.03 13.60 -6.37
C LEU A 93 -3.98 13.97 -5.29
N THR A 94 -4.32 13.81 -4.01
CA THR A 94 -3.34 14.02 -2.93
C THR A 94 -2.18 13.04 -3.00
N ALA A 95 -2.44 11.76 -3.32
CA ALA A 95 -1.39 10.77 -3.57
C ALA A 95 -0.47 11.19 -4.73
N THR A 96 -1.04 11.69 -5.82
CA THR A 96 -0.27 12.19 -6.96
C THR A 96 0.61 13.38 -6.55
N GLY A 97 0.10 14.32 -5.74
CA GLY A 97 0.88 15.44 -5.22
C GLY A 97 2.10 14.98 -4.42
N PHE A 98 1.93 14.03 -3.50
CA PHE A 98 3.06 13.45 -2.75
C PHE A 98 4.01 12.65 -3.65
N ALA A 99 3.49 11.88 -4.61
CA ALA A 99 4.33 11.14 -5.54
C ALA A 99 5.20 12.08 -6.39
N VAL A 100 4.66 13.19 -6.88
CA VAL A 100 5.42 14.25 -7.57
C VAL A 100 6.46 14.86 -6.65
N PHE A 101 6.11 15.16 -5.39
CA PHE A 101 7.05 15.68 -4.41
C PHE A 101 8.24 14.71 -4.21
N PHE A 102 7.99 13.43 -3.94
CA PHE A 102 9.07 12.44 -3.75
C PHE A 102 9.87 12.17 -5.02
N GLY A 103 9.24 12.24 -6.19
CA GLY A 103 9.92 12.03 -7.46
C GLY A 103 10.87 13.15 -7.84
N PHE A 104 10.49 14.41 -7.59
CA PHE A 104 11.17 15.56 -8.18
C PHE A 104 11.81 16.54 -7.18
N ALA A 105 11.37 16.58 -5.91
CA ALA A 105 11.96 17.49 -4.93
C ALA A 105 13.34 16.98 -4.46
N PRO A 106 14.42 17.76 -4.59
CA PRO A 106 15.77 17.34 -4.19
C PRO A 106 15.88 17.01 -2.69
N SER A 107 15.14 17.72 -1.85
CA SER A 107 15.14 17.57 -0.38
C SER A 107 14.10 16.59 0.15
N ALA A 108 13.42 15.83 -0.71
CA ALA A 108 12.36 14.91 -0.27
C ALA A 108 12.93 13.73 0.52
N ILE A 109 14.04 13.18 0.08
CA ILE A 109 14.74 12.06 0.72
C ILE A 109 16.19 12.49 0.94
N ASN A 110 16.61 12.60 2.20
CA ASN A 110 17.94 13.06 2.54
C ASN A 110 18.99 11.95 2.41
N ASN A 111 18.65 10.73 2.81
CA ASN A 111 19.52 9.57 2.74
C ASN A 111 18.72 8.27 2.77
N SER A 112 19.31 7.18 2.26
CA SER A 112 18.75 5.84 2.31
C SER A 112 19.85 4.84 2.65
N ILE A 113 19.66 4.08 3.73
CA ILE A 113 20.65 3.16 4.28
C ILE A 113 20.06 1.75 4.29
N CYS A 114 20.75 0.80 3.68
CA CYS A 114 20.41 -0.61 3.76
C CYS A 114 20.97 -1.23 5.05
N THR A 115 20.12 -1.89 5.82
CA THR A 115 20.48 -2.62 7.05
C THR A 115 20.46 -4.14 6.86
N GLY A 116 20.52 -4.62 5.63
CA GLY A 116 20.47 -6.03 5.26
C GLY A 116 19.07 -6.54 4.99
N ASN A 117 18.13 -6.40 5.92
CA ASN A 117 16.77 -6.92 5.79
C ASN A 117 15.72 -5.85 5.47
N TYR A 118 16.03 -4.59 5.67
CA TYR A 118 15.15 -3.45 5.42
C TYR A 118 15.94 -2.20 5.08
N VAL A 119 15.26 -1.22 4.49
CA VAL A 119 15.84 0.07 4.14
C VAL A 119 15.36 1.13 5.12
N ILE A 120 16.29 1.94 5.63
CA ILE A 120 16.01 3.15 6.40
C ILE A 120 15.98 4.32 5.43
N PHE A 121 14.87 5.06 5.41
CA PHE A 121 14.69 6.24 4.58
C PHE A 121 14.65 7.49 5.46
N ALA A 122 15.67 8.33 5.36
CA ALA A 122 15.73 9.58 6.11
C ALA A 122 15.02 10.70 5.32
N LEU A 123 13.84 11.08 5.77
CA LEU A 123 13.14 12.28 5.31
C LEU A 123 13.46 13.47 6.23
N SER A 124 13.13 14.70 5.82
CA SER A 124 13.13 15.82 6.77
C SER A 124 12.01 15.66 7.81
N GLU A 125 12.15 16.23 8.99
CA GLU A 125 11.15 16.12 10.07
C GLU A 125 9.75 16.57 9.61
N ILE A 126 9.67 17.69 8.90
CA ILE A 126 8.41 18.22 8.38
C ILE A 126 7.83 17.24 7.34
N ALA A 127 8.64 16.74 6.41
CA ALA A 127 8.18 15.78 5.41
C ALA A 127 7.70 14.49 6.07
N THR A 128 8.40 14.00 7.09
CA THR A 128 8.00 12.83 7.87
C THR A 128 6.65 13.05 8.54
N ALA A 129 6.46 14.16 9.25
CA ALA A 129 5.21 14.46 9.97
C ALA A 129 4.02 14.59 9.01
N VAL A 130 4.17 15.35 7.93
CA VAL A 130 3.09 15.59 6.95
C VAL A 130 2.76 14.31 6.19
N TYR A 131 3.77 13.59 5.73
CA TYR A 131 3.57 12.34 4.99
C TYR A 131 3.00 11.22 5.86
N SER A 132 3.47 11.07 7.10
CA SER A 132 2.92 10.10 8.04
C SER A 132 1.46 10.40 8.36
N SER A 133 1.10 11.68 8.56
CA SER A 133 -0.28 12.10 8.77
C SER A 133 -1.17 11.74 7.58
N TYR A 134 -0.71 11.97 6.35
CA TYR A 134 -1.37 11.55 5.13
C TYR A 134 -1.54 10.03 5.07
N TYR A 135 -0.44 9.29 5.21
CA TYR A 135 -0.40 7.86 5.02
C TYR A 135 -1.27 7.11 6.04
N PHE A 136 -1.01 7.33 7.33
CA PHE A 136 -1.79 6.72 8.41
C PHE A 136 -3.22 7.25 8.47
N GLY A 137 -3.42 8.54 8.19
CA GLY A 137 -4.76 9.13 8.12
C GLY A 137 -5.64 8.40 7.10
N LEU A 138 -5.14 8.12 5.89
CA LEU A 138 -5.89 7.36 4.89
C LEU A 138 -6.09 5.88 5.27
N LEU A 139 -5.14 5.24 5.95
CA LEU A 139 -5.34 3.88 6.49
C LEU A 139 -6.45 3.86 7.54
N PHE A 140 -6.49 4.81 8.47
CA PHE A 140 -7.57 4.93 9.45
C PHE A 140 -8.91 5.26 8.79
N ILE A 141 -8.94 6.12 7.75
CA ILE A 141 -10.14 6.37 6.96
C ILE A 141 -10.61 5.08 6.29
N THR A 142 -9.71 4.27 5.73
CA THR A 142 -10.06 2.96 5.15
C THR A 142 -10.73 2.07 6.19
N LEU A 143 -10.16 1.94 7.39
CA LEU A 143 -10.73 1.15 8.49
C LEU A 143 -12.08 1.71 8.94
N ALA A 144 -12.24 3.02 9.04
CA ALA A 144 -13.49 3.66 9.38
C ALA A 144 -14.59 3.37 8.33
N ILE A 145 -14.27 3.47 7.04
CA ILE A 145 -15.20 3.11 5.96
C ILE A 145 -15.58 1.64 6.07
N VAL A 146 -14.61 0.74 6.24
CA VAL A 146 -14.84 -0.69 6.40
C VAL A 146 -15.78 -0.96 7.57
N PHE A 147 -15.52 -0.38 8.73
CA PHE A 147 -16.32 -0.58 9.94
C PHE A 147 -17.76 -0.06 9.77
N VAL A 148 -17.94 1.18 9.30
CA VAL A 148 -19.25 1.80 9.13
C VAL A 148 -20.04 1.10 8.03
N MET A 149 -19.41 0.83 6.88
CA MET A 149 -20.09 0.29 5.73
C MET A 149 -20.38 -1.20 5.85
N SER A 150 -19.55 -1.99 6.54
CA SER A 150 -19.85 -3.40 6.79
C SER A 150 -21.12 -3.60 7.59
N ARG A 151 -21.44 -2.69 8.53
CA ARG A 151 -22.68 -2.72 9.31
C ARG A 151 -23.93 -2.34 8.49
N LYS A 152 -23.76 -1.46 7.49
CA LYS A 152 -24.86 -0.97 6.64
C LYS A 152 -25.11 -1.86 5.42
N GLN A 153 -24.20 -2.78 5.11
CA GLN A 153 -24.24 -3.56 3.88
C GLN A 153 -25.21 -4.72 3.97
N LYS A 154 -26.25 -4.72 3.10
CA LYS A 154 -27.22 -5.80 2.98
C LYS A 154 -26.66 -7.05 2.29
N SER A 155 -25.78 -6.87 1.32
CA SER A 155 -25.14 -7.97 0.58
C SER A 155 -24.08 -8.65 1.46
N LYS A 156 -24.27 -9.96 1.74
CA LYS A 156 -23.34 -10.79 2.53
C LYS A 156 -21.96 -10.84 1.89
N VAL A 157 -21.90 -10.88 0.55
CA VAL A 157 -20.62 -10.91 -0.19
C VAL A 157 -19.84 -9.62 0.03
N ARG A 158 -20.47 -8.45 -0.17
CA ARG A 158 -19.82 -7.15 0.02
C ARG A 158 -19.41 -6.94 1.47
N ARG A 159 -20.26 -7.30 2.42
CA ARG A 159 -19.96 -7.23 3.85
C ARG A 159 -18.71 -8.04 4.21
N ASN A 160 -18.67 -9.30 3.75
CA ASN A 160 -17.51 -10.15 4.01
C ASN A 160 -16.25 -9.63 3.32
N SER A 161 -16.35 -9.09 2.10
CA SER A 161 -15.19 -8.49 1.41
C SER A 161 -14.65 -7.26 2.16
N LEU A 162 -15.53 -6.43 2.74
CA LEU A 162 -15.12 -5.32 3.60
C LEU A 162 -14.43 -5.81 4.87
N HIS A 163 -14.96 -6.84 5.55
CA HIS A 163 -14.30 -7.41 6.73
C HIS A 163 -12.90 -7.93 6.40
N TRP A 164 -12.74 -8.65 5.28
CA TRP A 164 -11.43 -9.12 4.85
C TRP A 164 -10.47 -8.00 4.46
N LEU A 165 -10.99 -6.90 3.89
CA LEU A 165 -10.19 -5.71 3.65
C LEU A 165 -9.68 -5.10 4.96
N GLY A 166 -10.55 -5.02 5.98
CA GLY A 166 -10.15 -4.55 7.31
C GLY A 166 -9.11 -5.46 7.98
N ILE A 167 -9.33 -6.79 7.94
CA ILE A 167 -8.35 -7.77 8.46
C ILE A 167 -7.02 -7.63 7.74
N GLY A 168 -7.04 -7.51 6.41
CA GLY A 168 -5.84 -7.31 5.61
C GLY A 168 -5.12 -6.01 5.97
N THR A 169 -5.83 -4.90 6.16
CA THR A 169 -5.23 -3.63 6.58
C THR A 169 -4.61 -3.75 7.98
N LEU A 170 -5.27 -4.40 8.91
CA LEU A 170 -4.75 -4.62 10.28
C LEU A 170 -3.58 -5.59 10.30
N SER A 171 -3.48 -6.54 9.37
CA SER A 171 -2.41 -7.55 9.33
C SER A 171 -1.01 -6.98 9.13
N PHE A 172 -0.89 -5.79 8.55
CA PHE A 172 0.38 -5.08 8.45
C PHE A 172 0.48 -3.88 9.40
N LEU A 173 -0.63 -3.21 9.69
CA LEU A 173 -0.64 -2.04 10.55
C LEU A 173 -0.32 -2.39 12.01
N LEU A 174 -0.92 -3.46 12.56
CA LEU A 174 -0.69 -3.87 13.95
C LEU A 174 0.74 -4.35 14.19
N PRO A 175 1.32 -5.29 13.41
CA PRO A 175 2.70 -5.69 13.62
C PRO A 175 3.69 -4.52 13.49
N THR A 176 3.46 -3.62 12.54
CA THR A 176 4.30 -2.42 12.38
C THR A 176 4.24 -1.53 13.62
N GLY A 177 3.04 -1.29 14.16
CA GLY A 177 2.87 -0.52 15.40
C GLY A 177 3.55 -1.20 16.60
N ILE A 178 3.50 -2.52 16.69
CA ILE A 178 4.19 -3.30 17.75
C ILE A 178 5.71 -3.16 17.61
N VAL A 179 6.25 -3.31 16.39
CA VAL A 179 7.69 -3.15 16.13
C VAL A 179 8.14 -1.74 16.50
N TYR A 180 7.39 -0.72 16.10
CA TYR A 180 7.67 0.67 16.46
C TYR A 180 7.68 0.90 17.98
N TRP A 181 6.73 0.31 18.70
CA TRP A 181 6.64 0.45 20.16
C TRP A 181 7.79 -0.26 20.91
N ILE A 182 8.23 -1.42 20.40
CA ILE A 182 9.34 -2.19 21.01
C ILE A 182 10.71 -1.60 20.63
N ILE A 183 10.85 -1.09 19.40
CA ILE A 183 12.10 -0.58 18.83
C ILE A 183 11.86 0.85 18.31
N PRO A 184 11.87 1.88 19.20
CA PRO A 184 11.61 3.26 18.77
C PRO A 184 12.55 3.77 17.68
N SER A 185 13.78 3.27 17.61
CA SER A 185 14.74 3.59 16.54
C SER A 185 14.32 3.10 15.14
N SER A 186 13.25 2.32 15.04
CA SER A 186 12.71 1.82 13.77
C SER A 186 11.84 2.83 13.01
N GLU A 187 11.66 4.05 13.51
CA GLU A 187 10.80 5.08 12.88
C GLU A 187 11.09 5.28 11.39
N LEU A 188 12.36 5.36 11.03
CA LEU A 188 12.80 5.58 9.65
C LEU A 188 12.68 4.33 8.77
N ALA A 189 12.40 3.15 9.37
CA ALA A 189 12.23 1.88 8.68
C ALA A 189 10.76 1.48 8.53
N ILE A 190 9.81 2.27 9.04
CA ILE A 190 8.38 1.96 9.02
C ILE A 190 7.88 1.53 7.63
N PRO A 191 8.19 2.22 6.52
CA PRO A 191 7.72 1.79 5.20
C PRO A 191 8.16 0.38 4.82
N SER A 192 9.42 0.06 5.07
CA SER A 192 10.02 -1.24 4.79
C SER A 192 9.40 -2.37 5.63
N VAL A 193 9.22 -2.13 6.93
CA VAL A 193 8.59 -3.07 7.87
C VAL A 193 7.12 -3.31 7.48
N MET A 194 6.37 -2.24 7.19
CA MET A 194 4.98 -2.35 6.74
C MET A 194 4.83 -3.21 5.48
N CYS A 195 5.68 -2.98 4.48
CA CYS A 195 5.64 -3.72 3.23
C CYS A 195 6.03 -5.19 3.41
N GLY A 196 6.92 -5.51 4.36
CA GLY A 196 7.20 -6.89 4.73
C GLY A 196 5.98 -7.65 5.24
N PHE A 197 5.15 -7.02 6.06
CA PHE A 197 3.89 -7.60 6.55
C PHE A 197 2.74 -7.51 5.54
N ALA A 198 2.83 -6.62 4.54
CA ALA A 198 1.79 -6.44 3.53
C ALA A 198 1.61 -7.66 2.61
N ILE A 199 2.47 -8.66 2.67
CA ILE A 199 2.30 -9.93 1.94
C ILE A 199 0.97 -10.63 2.31
N ILE A 200 0.56 -10.57 3.58
CA ILE A 200 -0.72 -11.13 4.04
C ILE A 200 -1.87 -10.34 3.40
N TYR A 201 -1.77 -9.03 3.37
CA TYR A 201 -2.73 -8.16 2.68
C TYR A 201 -2.83 -8.50 1.19
N ALA A 202 -1.70 -8.67 0.51
CA ALA A 202 -1.65 -9.03 -0.91
C ALA A 202 -2.35 -10.38 -1.18
N ILE A 203 -2.14 -11.40 -0.34
CA ILE A 203 -2.81 -12.70 -0.41
C ILE A 203 -4.32 -12.54 -0.23
N ILE A 204 -4.77 -11.75 0.75
CA ILE A 204 -6.19 -11.48 1.00
C ILE A 204 -6.83 -10.78 -0.21
N LEU A 205 -6.16 -9.79 -0.80
CA LEU A 205 -6.63 -9.10 -1.99
C LEU A 205 -6.82 -10.06 -3.17
N ALA A 206 -5.81 -10.87 -3.47
CA ALA A 206 -5.79 -11.72 -4.65
C ALA A 206 -6.72 -12.95 -4.53
N PHE A 207 -6.72 -13.65 -3.40
CA PHE A 207 -7.46 -14.91 -3.26
C PHE A 207 -8.82 -14.79 -2.58
N ILE A 208 -9.05 -13.75 -1.80
CA ILE A 208 -10.30 -13.62 -1.05
C ILE A 208 -11.20 -12.52 -1.63
N ILE A 209 -10.68 -11.31 -1.83
CA ILE A 209 -11.49 -10.17 -2.24
C ILE A 209 -11.76 -10.20 -3.75
N ALA A 210 -10.72 -10.38 -4.56
CA ALA A 210 -10.85 -10.35 -6.02
C ALA A 210 -11.86 -11.38 -6.58
N PRO A 211 -11.83 -12.67 -6.19
CA PRO A 211 -12.80 -13.65 -6.71
C PRO A 211 -14.23 -13.35 -6.29
N ARG A 212 -14.45 -12.95 -5.02
CA ARG A 212 -15.78 -12.68 -4.47
C ARG A 212 -16.47 -11.50 -5.12
N THR A 213 -15.70 -10.46 -5.46
CA THR A 213 -16.26 -9.24 -6.07
C THR A 213 -16.46 -9.36 -7.57
N SER A 214 -15.80 -10.32 -8.23
CA SER A 214 -15.98 -10.59 -9.66
C SER A 214 -17.23 -11.44 -9.96
N SER A 215 -17.74 -12.20 -8.99
CA SER A 215 -18.92 -13.08 -9.13
C SER A 215 -20.26 -12.37 -8.91
N THR A 216 -20.25 -11.10 -8.53
CA THR A 216 -21.46 -10.32 -8.16
C THR A 216 -22.04 -9.46 -9.31
N LYS A 217 -21.75 -9.80 -10.56
CA LYS A 217 -22.43 -9.21 -11.75
C LYS A 217 -23.47 -10.14 -12.31
#